data_291acaa4e3f8c586f114147f424c2ac0
#
_entry.id   291acaa4e3f8c586f114147f424c2ac0
#
_cell.length_a   1.000
_cell.length_b   1.000
_cell.length_c   1.000
_cell.angle_alpha   90.00
_cell.angle_beta   90.00
_cell.angle_gamma   90.00
#
_symmetry.space_group_name_H-M   'P 1'
#
loop_
_entity.id
_entity.type
_entity.pdbx_description
1 polymer ?
#
loop_
_entity_poly.entity_id
_entity_poly.type
_entity_poly.pdbx_seq_one_letter_code
_entity_poly.pdbx_strand_id
1 'polypeptide(L)'
;MKALIAVMLLACFIAPVHAHKVVGGVYAIGSLIEGEAGFSNGDMAHEGTVVTVTDAQNQPLGTSVIDTQGMFQFQATQQQDHHFHIELGAGHVLNLTLPANELPDSLGRDKAAASSEDLSAPATAKNQYPEQDPQVLADLVERAVAKQVTPLRKEIAALQAQRGLSDILGGLGYILGLVGLGMYFRYRKSTNA
;
A
#
# COMPACT_ATOMS: atom_id res chain seq x y z
N MET A 1 30.58 37.24 17.00
CA MET A 1 30.27 37.13 15.55
C MET A 1 30.86 35.89 14.91
N LYS A 2 32.15 35.57 15.06
CA LYS A 2 32.78 34.37 14.42
C LYS A 2 32.13 33.05 14.82
N ALA A 3 31.78 32.87 16.10
CA ALA A 3 31.07 31.65 16.58
C ALA A 3 29.64 31.51 16.01
N LEU A 4 28.94 32.61 15.83
CA LEU A 4 27.58 32.61 15.28
C LEU A 4 27.59 32.24 13.78
N ILE A 5 28.60 32.71 13.04
CA ILE A 5 28.80 32.34 11.63
C ILE A 5 29.18 30.87 11.51
N ALA A 6 30.01 30.34 12.41
CA ALA A 6 30.39 28.91 12.42
C ALA A 6 29.18 28.01 12.70
N VAL A 7 28.29 28.37 13.61
CA VAL A 7 27.05 27.63 13.92
C VAL A 7 26.08 27.71 12.74
N MET A 8 25.98 28.86 12.08
CA MET A 8 25.11 29.03 10.90
C MET A 8 25.63 28.24 9.69
N LEU A 9 26.95 28.17 9.49
CA LEU A 9 27.58 27.32 8.47
C LEU A 9 27.37 25.83 8.77
N LEU A 10 27.49 25.41 10.01
CA LEU A 10 27.26 24.02 10.42
C LEU A 10 25.78 23.60 10.22
N ALA A 11 24.83 24.52 10.44
CA ALA A 11 23.41 24.28 10.22
C ALA A 11 23.06 24.12 8.71
N CYS A 12 23.83 24.72 7.81
CA CYS A 12 23.64 24.58 6.35
C CYS A 12 24.09 23.21 5.82
N PHE A 13 24.85 22.42 6.58
CA PHE A 13 25.31 21.09 6.19
C PHE A 13 24.31 19.97 6.55
N ILE A 14 23.19 20.29 7.17
CA ILE A 14 22.11 19.32 7.39
C ILE A 14 21.36 19.15 6.07
N ALA A 15 21.94 18.37 5.15
CA ALA A 15 21.25 17.99 3.94
C ALA A 15 20.00 17.18 4.32
N PRO A 16 18.81 17.49 3.77
CA PRO A 16 17.64 16.66 4.01
C PRO A 16 17.93 15.26 3.47
N VAL A 17 17.97 14.28 4.37
CA VAL A 17 17.98 12.87 3.99
C VAL A 17 16.59 12.55 3.46
N HIS A 18 16.43 12.47 2.15
CA HIS A 18 15.21 12.00 1.53
C HIS A 18 15.12 10.47 1.74
N ALA A 19 14.49 10.07 2.84
CA ALA A 19 14.08 8.69 3.01
C ALA A 19 12.83 8.45 2.14
N HIS A 20 12.98 7.65 1.08
CA HIS A 20 11.85 7.21 0.28
C HIS A 20 10.94 6.34 1.15
N LYS A 21 9.69 6.75 1.31
CA LYS A 21 8.70 5.96 2.04
C LYS A 21 8.22 4.82 1.14
N VAL A 22 8.17 3.61 1.67
CA VAL A 22 7.52 2.48 1.00
C VAL A 22 6.02 2.69 1.00
N VAL A 23 5.37 2.44 -0.12
CA VAL A 23 3.92 2.55 -0.32
C VAL A 23 3.42 1.31 -1.06
N GLY A 24 2.22 0.89 -0.75
CA GLY A 24 1.57 -0.24 -1.41
C GLY A 24 0.18 -0.47 -0.86
N GLY A 25 -0.53 -1.40 -1.46
CA GLY A 25 -1.86 -1.80 -1.05
C GLY A 25 -2.19 -3.19 -1.52
N VAL A 26 -3.18 -3.82 -0.88
CA VAL A 26 -3.78 -5.10 -1.29
C VAL A 26 -5.30 -4.96 -1.30
N TYR A 27 -5.96 -5.69 -2.17
CA TYR A 27 -7.42 -5.79 -2.26
C TYR A 27 -7.83 -7.14 -2.83
N ALA A 28 -9.01 -7.62 -2.48
CA ALA A 28 -9.54 -8.87 -3.00
C ALA A 28 -10.46 -8.62 -4.19
N ILE A 29 -10.43 -9.54 -5.16
CA ILE A 29 -11.39 -9.67 -6.27
C ILE A 29 -11.87 -11.13 -6.23
N GLY A 30 -12.98 -11.38 -5.55
CA GLY A 30 -13.35 -12.74 -5.21
C GLY A 30 -12.25 -13.41 -4.38
N SER A 31 -11.78 -14.58 -4.79
CA SER A 31 -10.69 -15.31 -4.14
C SER A 31 -9.28 -14.89 -4.59
N LEU A 32 -9.15 -14.02 -5.60
CA LEU A 32 -7.88 -13.50 -6.04
C LEU A 32 -7.54 -12.23 -5.26
N ILE A 33 -6.39 -12.21 -4.61
CA ILE A 33 -5.84 -11.03 -3.95
C ILE A 33 -4.84 -10.39 -4.91
N GLU A 34 -5.05 -9.11 -5.23
CA GLU A 34 -4.11 -8.31 -6.00
C GLU A 34 -3.46 -7.28 -5.09
N GLY A 35 -2.19 -7.00 -5.32
CA GLY A 35 -1.47 -6.00 -4.56
C GLY A 35 -0.45 -5.25 -5.39
N GLU A 36 -0.01 -4.12 -4.86
CA GLU A 36 1.05 -3.31 -5.45
C GLU A 36 2.06 -2.89 -4.37
N ALA A 37 3.31 -2.75 -4.79
CA ALA A 37 4.40 -2.29 -3.95
C ALA A 37 5.29 -1.30 -4.70
N GLY A 38 5.73 -0.24 -4.01
CA GLY A 38 6.58 0.79 -4.58
C GLY A 38 7.04 1.81 -3.55
N PHE A 39 7.45 2.96 -4.02
CA PHE A 39 8.00 4.06 -3.22
C PHE A 39 7.23 5.36 -3.45
N SER A 40 7.28 6.25 -2.47
CA SER A 40 6.57 7.54 -2.51
C SER A 40 7.07 8.51 -3.58
N ASN A 41 8.23 8.25 -4.19
CA ASN A 41 8.76 8.99 -5.33
C ASN A 41 8.19 8.53 -6.68
N GLY A 42 7.35 7.47 -6.68
CA GLY A 42 6.73 6.90 -7.87
C GLY A 42 7.47 5.69 -8.45
N ASP A 43 8.63 5.33 -7.92
CA ASP A 43 9.32 4.10 -8.33
C ASP A 43 8.52 2.87 -7.83
N MET A 44 8.41 1.88 -8.69
CA MET A 44 7.77 0.61 -8.34
C MET A 44 8.81 -0.39 -7.80
N ALA A 45 8.34 -1.36 -7.03
CA ALA A 45 9.17 -2.47 -6.57
C ALA A 45 9.74 -3.23 -7.77
N HIS A 46 10.95 -3.78 -7.60
CA HIS A 46 11.63 -4.50 -8.68
C HIS A 46 10.89 -5.79 -9.04
N GLU A 47 10.82 -6.07 -10.34
CA GLU A 47 10.38 -7.37 -10.85
C GLU A 47 11.18 -8.51 -10.20
N GLY A 48 10.50 -9.59 -9.88
CA GLY A 48 11.11 -10.75 -9.25
C GLY A 48 11.22 -10.65 -7.72
N THR A 49 10.85 -9.51 -7.10
CA THR A 49 10.79 -9.40 -5.64
C THR A 49 9.76 -10.38 -5.08
N VAL A 50 10.18 -11.17 -4.09
CA VAL A 50 9.33 -12.18 -3.46
C VAL A 50 8.40 -11.53 -2.44
N VAL A 51 7.12 -11.89 -2.52
CA VAL A 51 6.08 -11.56 -1.55
C VAL A 51 5.80 -12.79 -0.72
N THR A 52 6.09 -12.74 0.57
CA THR A 52 5.77 -13.83 1.50
C THR A 52 4.38 -13.59 2.10
N VAL A 53 3.53 -14.62 2.07
CA VAL A 53 2.16 -14.54 2.57
C VAL A 53 2.01 -15.46 3.77
N THR A 54 1.51 -14.92 4.88
CA THR A 54 1.27 -15.66 6.13
C THR A 54 -0.12 -15.38 6.68
N ASP A 55 -0.58 -16.22 7.59
CA ASP A 55 -1.79 -15.98 8.39
C ASP A 55 -1.50 -15.11 9.62
N ALA A 56 -2.54 -14.87 10.45
CA ALA A 56 -2.43 -14.12 11.70
C ALA A 56 -1.52 -14.78 12.76
N GLN A 57 -1.20 -16.06 12.63
CA GLN A 57 -0.30 -16.82 13.49
C GLN A 57 1.10 -16.95 12.88
N ASN A 58 1.41 -16.19 11.80
CA ASN A 58 2.65 -16.25 11.02
C ASN A 58 2.91 -17.63 10.37
N GLN A 59 1.87 -18.45 10.16
CA GLN A 59 2.02 -19.67 9.40
C GLN A 59 2.06 -19.35 7.90
N PRO A 60 2.97 -19.97 7.12
CA PRO A 60 3.10 -19.67 5.72
C PRO A 60 1.87 -20.14 4.92
N LEU A 61 1.25 -19.25 4.18
CA LEU A 61 0.18 -19.53 3.24
C LEU A 61 0.69 -19.71 1.82
N GLY A 62 1.84 -19.12 1.50
CA GLY A 62 2.48 -19.22 0.20
C GLY A 62 3.36 -18.03 -0.14
N THR A 63 3.72 -17.94 -1.40
CA THR A 63 4.50 -16.82 -1.93
C THR A 63 3.95 -16.35 -3.26
N SER A 64 4.20 -15.09 -3.58
CA SER A 64 3.97 -14.50 -4.91
C SER A 64 5.21 -13.74 -5.35
N VAL A 65 5.21 -13.23 -6.57
CA VAL A 65 6.32 -12.48 -7.16
C VAL A 65 5.79 -11.20 -7.76
N ILE A 66 6.54 -10.12 -7.59
CA ILE A 66 6.22 -8.82 -8.16
C ILE A 66 6.58 -8.81 -9.65
N ASP A 67 5.68 -8.28 -10.47
CA ASP A 67 5.85 -8.12 -11.92
C ASP A 67 6.56 -6.81 -12.31
N THR A 68 6.71 -6.56 -13.60
CA THR A 68 7.34 -5.35 -14.17
C THR A 68 6.61 -4.05 -13.84
N GLN A 69 5.36 -4.12 -13.38
CA GLN A 69 4.53 -2.98 -13.01
C GLN A 69 4.48 -2.75 -11.49
N GLY A 70 5.21 -3.56 -10.71
CA GLY A 70 5.19 -3.51 -9.25
C GLY A 70 3.95 -4.17 -8.64
N MET A 71 3.22 -4.98 -9.43
CA MET A 71 2.02 -5.69 -9.01
C MET A 71 2.34 -7.13 -8.64
N PHE A 72 1.52 -7.72 -7.76
CA PHE A 72 1.55 -9.13 -7.43
C PHE A 72 0.13 -9.67 -7.28
N GLN A 73 -0.02 -10.98 -7.43
CA GLN A 73 -1.29 -11.68 -7.26
C GLN A 73 -1.11 -12.88 -6.37
N PHE A 74 -2.08 -13.15 -5.52
CA PHE A 74 -2.11 -14.31 -4.63
C PHE A 74 -3.50 -14.91 -4.60
N GLN A 75 -3.62 -16.23 -4.81
CA GLN A 75 -4.88 -16.95 -4.75
C GLN A 75 -5.18 -17.38 -3.32
N ALA A 76 -6.16 -16.75 -2.68
CA ALA A 76 -6.66 -17.18 -1.39
C ALA A 76 -7.42 -18.51 -1.50
N THR A 77 -7.18 -19.42 -0.56
CA THR A 77 -7.85 -20.73 -0.47
C THR A 77 -8.73 -20.85 0.75
N GLN A 78 -8.64 -19.92 1.69
CA GLN A 78 -9.39 -19.89 2.93
C GLN A 78 -9.79 -18.45 3.27
N GLN A 79 -10.92 -18.27 3.92
CA GLN A 79 -11.37 -16.98 4.42
C GLN A 79 -10.70 -16.69 5.78
N GLN A 80 -9.52 -16.09 5.72
CA GLN A 80 -8.71 -15.69 6.89
C GLN A 80 -7.91 -14.45 6.58
N ASP A 81 -7.31 -13.84 7.60
CA ASP A 81 -6.42 -12.71 7.42
C ASP A 81 -5.17 -13.16 6.65
N HIS A 82 -4.76 -12.34 5.67
CA HIS A 82 -3.55 -12.55 4.89
C HIS A 82 -2.58 -11.40 5.15
N HIS A 83 -1.40 -11.72 5.64
CA HIS A 83 -0.31 -10.79 5.86
C HIS A 83 0.74 -10.95 4.77
N PHE A 84 1.05 -9.86 4.09
CA PHE A 84 2.02 -9.81 2.99
C PHE A 84 3.28 -9.10 3.49
N HIS A 85 4.40 -9.78 3.41
CA HIS A 85 5.73 -9.26 3.77
C HIS A 85 6.59 -9.18 2.52
N ILE A 86 7.12 -7.99 2.22
CA ILE A 86 7.84 -7.69 0.98
C ILE A 86 9.11 -6.94 1.32
N GLU A 87 10.27 -7.53 1.02
CA GLU A 87 11.57 -6.89 1.17
C GLU A 87 11.97 -6.19 -0.13
N LEU A 88 11.94 -4.85 -0.11
CA LEU A 88 12.20 -4.02 -1.30
C LEU A 88 13.68 -3.63 -1.46
N GLY A 89 14.56 -4.22 -0.64
CA GLY A 89 15.99 -3.93 -0.65
C GLY A 89 16.36 -2.69 0.16
N ALA A 90 17.67 -2.52 0.40
CA ALA A 90 18.24 -1.40 1.17
C ALA A 90 17.59 -1.18 2.56
N GLY A 91 17.05 -2.22 3.18
CA GLY A 91 16.37 -2.16 4.47
C GLY A 91 14.92 -1.68 4.40
N HIS A 92 14.36 -1.49 3.21
CA HIS A 92 12.95 -1.15 3.03
C HIS A 92 12.09 -2.41 3.07
N VAL A 93 11.12 -2.41 3.97
CA VAL A 93 10.15 -3.49 4.15
C VAL A 93 8.74 -2.93 4.05
N LEU A 94 7.90 -3.58 3.27
CA LEU A 94 6.47 -3.29 3.17
C LEU A 94 5.69 -4.45 3.79
N ASN A 95 4.83 -4.13 4.77
CA ASN A 95 3.90 -5.07 5.35
C ASN A 95 2.48 -4.61 5.03
N LEU A 96 1.68 -5.49 4.44
CA LEU A 96 0.29 -5.25 4.10
C LEU A 96 -0.58 -6.31 4.75
N THR A 97 -1.83 -5.99 5.02
CA THR A 97 -2.79 -6.94 5.57
C THR A 97 -4.10 -6.84 4.80
N LEU A 98 -4.61 -7.98 4.37
CA LEU A 98 -5.96 -8.14 3.87
C LEU A 98 -6.77 -8.88 4.93
N PRO A 99 -7.79 -8.25 5.51
CA PRO A 99 -8.62 -8.90 6.52
C PRO A 99 -9.57 -9.93 5.89
N ALA A 100 -9.91 -10.98 6.65
CA ALA A 100 -10.76 -12.09 6.21
C ALA A 100 -12.12 -11.66 5.65
N ASN A 101 -12.69 -10.56 6.16
CA ASN A 101 -14.00 -10.04 5.73
C ASN A 101 -13.99 -9.39 4.33
N GLU A 102 -12.82 -9.18 3.72
CA GLU A 102 -12.68 -8.75 2.32
C GLU A 102 -12.68 -9.95 1.35
N LEU A 103 -12.66 -11.17 1.87
CA LEU A 103 -12.71 -12.41 1.09
C LEU A 103 -14.10 -13.04 1.12
N PRO A 104 -14.51 -13.77 0.05
CA PRO A 104 -15.80 -14.43 -0.01
C PRO A 104 -15.99 -15.48 1.09
N ASP A 105 -17.20 -15.55 1.66
CA ASP A 105 -17.58 -16.54 2.67
C ASP A 105 -17.55 -17.99 2.15
N SER A 106 -17.54 -18.18 0.84
CA SER A 106 -17.47 -19.49 0.19
C SER A 106 -16.07 -20.11 0.25
N LEU A 107 -15.01 -19.31 0.49
CA LEU A 107 -13.65 -19.82 0.56
C LEU A 107 -13.47 -20.84 1.69
N GLY A 108 -12.94 -22.01 1.33
CA GLY A 108 -12.74 -23.13 2.26
C GLY A 108 -13.90 -24.11 2.36
N ARG A 109 -15.08 -23.79 1.82
CA ARG A 109 -16.23 -24.73 1.78
C ARG A 109 -16.14 -25.72 0.62
N ASP A 110 -15.53 -25.33 -0.49
CA ASP A 110 -15.49 -26.14 -1.72
C ASP A 110 -14.56 -27.37 -1.61
N LYS A 111 -13.67 -27.41 -0.64
CA LYS A 111 -12.76 -28.55 -0.43
C LYS A 111 -13.46 -29.75 0.23
N ALA A 112 -14.62 -29.54 0.84
CA ALA A 112 -15.45 -30.62 1.43
C ALA A 112 -16.47 -31.19 0.42
N ALA A 113 -16.79 -30.46 -0.65
CA ALA A 113 -17.80 -30.88 -1.64
C ALA A 113 -17.22 -31.58 -2.88
N ALA A 114 -15.94 -31.42 -3.17
CA ALA A 114 -15.29 -32.00 -4.36
C ALA A 114 -14.91 -33.49 -4.26
N SER A 115 -15.36 -34.20 -3.18
CA SER A 115 -15.03 -35.62 -2.98
C SER A 115 -16.17 -36.59 -3.32
N SER A 116 -17.28 -36.12 -3.92
CA SER A 116 -18.42 -37.00 -4.23
C SER A 116 -19.22 -36.44 -5.41
N GLU A 117 -18.73 -36.59 -6.63
CA GLU A 117 -19.61 -36.69 -7.79
C GLU A 117 -19.05 -37.65 -8.84
N ASP A 118 -19.78 -38.77 -8.82
CA ASP A 118 -19.71 -39.90 -9.71
C ASP A 118 -20.13 -39.51 -11.15
N LEU A 119 -19.47 -40.11 -12.10
CA LEU A 119 -19.69 -39.99 -13.56
C LEU A 119 -21.02 -40.58 -13.96
N SER A 120 -21.95 -39.79 -14.52
CA SER A 120 -22.95 -40.27 -15.46
C SER A 120 -23.54 -39.14 -16.31
N ALA A 121 -23.19 -39.13 -17.61
CA ALA A 121 -23.89 -38.42 -18.68
C ALA A 121 -25.14 -39.24 -19.14
N PRO A 122 -26.06 -38.76 -20.04
CA PRO A 122 -25.88 -37.80 -21.11
C PRO A 122 -27.04 -36.81 -21.41
N ALA A 123 -26.70 -35.76 -22.11
CA ALA A 123 -27.43 -34.98 -23.12
C ALA A 123 -28.96 -34.86 -23.12
N THR A 124 -29.44 -33.62 -23.00
CA THR A 124 -30.55 -33.11 -23.82
C THR A 124 -30.37 -31.59 -24.02
N ALA A 125 -30.15 -31.21 -25.26
CA ALA A 125 -30.07 -29.80 -25.68
C ALA A 125 -31.46 -29.15 -25.50
N LYS A 126 -31.53 -28.12 -24.68
CA LYS A 126 -32.56 -27.10 -24.73
C LYS A 126 -31.88 -25.74 -24.77
N ASN A 127 -32.15 -24.97 -25.83
CA ASN A 127 -31.86 -23.57 -25.94
C ASN A 127 -32.40 -22.84 -24.70
N GLN A 128 -31.52 -22.57 -23.76
CA GLN A 128 -31.75 -21.60 -22.72
C GLN A 128 -30.82 -20.42 -23.02
N TYR A 129 -31.40 -19.23 -23.13
CA TYR A 129 -30.67 -17.99 -22.92
C TYR A 129 -29.85 -18.19 -21.63
N PRO A 130 -28.55 -17.86 -21.62
CA PRO A 130 -27.78 -18.02 -20.38
C PRO A 130 -28.43 -17.11 -19.35
N GLU A 131 -29.18 -17.70 -18.44
CA GLU A 131 -29.52 -17.12 -17.17
C GLU A 131 -28.15 -16.84 -16.54
N GLN A 132 -27.73 -15.58 -16.61
CA GLN A 132 -26.44 -15.17 -16.08
C GLN A 132 -26.46 -15.52 -14.61
N ASP A 133 -25.64 -16.52 -14.24
CA ASP A 133 -25.46 -16.93 -12.87
C ASP A 133 -25.23 -15.66 -12.04
N PRO A 134 -26.05 -15.37 -11.04
CA PRO A 134 -25.91 -14.18 -10.20
C PRO A 134 -24.50 -14.00 -9.63
N GLN A 135 -23.76 -15.09 -9.46
CA GLN A 135 -22.38 -15.08 -9.00
C GLN A 135 -21.43 -14.56 -10.08
N VAL A 136 -21.62 -14.94 -11.37
CA VAL A 136 -20.80 -14.41 -12.47
C VAL A 136 -21.03 -12.90 -12.66
N LEU A 137 -22.28 -12.46 -12.50
CA LEU A 137 -22.59 -11.03 -12.58
C LEU A 137 -21.99 -10.26 -11.39
N ALA A 138 -22.04 -10.81 -10.19
CA ALA A 138 -21.42 -10.24 -9.01
C ALA A 138 -19.91 -10.09 -9.18
N ASP A 139 -19.22 -11.13 -9.66
CA ASP A 139 -17.79 -11.11 -9.96
C ASP A 139 -17.42 -10.04 -11.01
N LEU A 140 -18.22 -9.89 -12.04
CA LEU A 140 -18.00 -8.88 -13.07
C LEU A 140 -18.15 -7.46 -12.53
N VAL A 141 -19.17 -7.23 -11.69
CA VAL A 141 -19.40 -5.93 -11.03
C VAL A 141 -18.27 -5.63 -10.06
N GLU A 142 -17.86 -6.61 -9.25
CA GLU A 142 -16.77 -6.45 -8.29
C GLU A 142 -15.45 -6.09 -8.99
N ARG A 143 -15.09 -6.80 -10.06
CA ARG A 143 -13.91 -6.48 -10.89
C ARG A 143 -13.99 -5.09 -11.50
N ALA A 144 -15.16 -4.68 -11.99
CA ALA A 144 -15.35 -3.37 -12.57
C ALA A 144 -15.19 -2.26 -11.53
N VAL A 145 -15.72 -2.46 -10.33
CA VAL A 145 -15.60 -1.53 -9.20
C VAL A 145 -14.17 -1.47 -8.69
N ALA A 146 -13.53 -2.61 -8.47
CA ALA A 146 -12.14 -2.69 -8.02
C ALA A 146 -11.20 -1.94 -8.97
N LYS A 147 -11.37 -2.13 -10.29
CA LYS A 147 -10.57 -1.45 -11.31
C LYS A 147 -10.71 0.08 -11.27
N GLN A 148 -11.85 0.60 -10.87
CA GLN A 148 -12.07 2.05 -10.75
C GLN A 148 -11.63 2.61 -9.38
N VAL A 149 -11.72 1.81 -8.32
CA VAL A 149 -11.37 2.25 -6.96
C VAL A 149 -9.86 2.22 -6.70
N THR A 150 -9.14 1.28 -7.32
CA THR A 150 -7.69 1.14 -7.16
C THR A 150 -6.91 2.43 -7.49
N PRO A 151 -7.12 3.11 -8.64
CA PRO A 151 -6.40 4.35 -8.94
C PRO A 151 -6.73 5.48 -7.95
N LEU A 152 -7.98 5.54 -7.46
CA LEU A 152 -8.39 6.54 -6.47
C LEU A 152 -7.70 6.33 -5.12
N ARG A 153 -7.55 5.09 -4.66
CA ARG A 153 -6.78 4.75 -3.45
C ARG A 153 -5.32 5.17 -3.59
N LYS A 154 -4.74 4.97 -4.78
CA LYS A 154 -3.37 5.37 -5.11
C LYS A 154 -3.18 6.89 -5.04
N GLU A 155 -4.11 7.66 -5.61
CA GLU A 155 -4.10 9.12 -5.53
C GLU A 155 -4.25 9.62 -4.09
N ILE A 156 -5.13 9.01 -3.30
CA ILE A 156 -5.31 9.35 -1.88
C ILE A 156 -4.03 9.08 -1.09
N ALA A 157 -3.36 7.95 -1.31
CA ALA A 157 -2.10 7.61 -0.66
C ALA A 157 -0.99 8.60 -1.04
N ALA A 158 -0.88 8.97 -2.32
CA ALA A 158 0.07 9.97 -2.81
C ALA A 158 -0.19 11.37 -2.22
N LEU A 159 -1.44 11.81 -2.14
CA LEU A 159 -1.82 13.08 -1.52
C LEU A 159 -1.54 13.12 -0.02
N GLN A 160 -1.73 12.00 0.69
CA GLN A 160 -1.38 11.88 2.11
C GLN A 160 0.13 11.95 2.34
N ALA A 161 0.93 11.37 1.45
CA ALA A 161 2.39 11.44 1.51
C ALA A 161 2.92 12.87 1.30
N GLN A 162 2.29 13.66 0.41
CA GLN A 162 2.68 15.05 0.14
C GLN A 162 2.41 16.01 1.30
N ARG A 163 1.34 15.79 2.07
CA ARG A 163 0.97 16.68 3.19
C ARG A 163 2.04 16.75 4.28
N GLY A 164 2.74 15.65 4.56
CA GLY A 164 3.76 15.60 5.61
C GLY A 164 4.97 16.51 5.39
N LEU A 165 5.37 16.80 4.16
CA LEU A 165 6.52 17.66 3.85
C LEU A 165 6.19 19.16 4.01
N SER A 166 5.01 19.59 3.59
CA SER A 166 4.57 20.99 3.70
C SER A 166 4.40 21.40 5.16
N ASP A 167 3.91 20.49 6.02
CA ASP A 167 3.71 20.76 7.44
C ASP A 167 5.03 20.89 8.19
N ILE A 168 6.04 20.07 7.85
CA ILE A 168 7.38 20.15 8.44
C ILE A 168 8.08 21.43 8.05
N LEU A 169 8.04 21.80 6.76
CA LEU A 169 8.63 23.04 6.26
C LEU A 169 7.94 24.27 6.83
N GLY A 170 6.61 24.24 6.94
CA GLY A 170 5.83 25.30 7.57
C GLY A 170 6.17 25.48 9.04
N GLY A 171 6.26 24.39 9.80
CA GLY A 171 6.65 24.40 11.21
C GLY A 171 8.07 24.94 11.46
N LEU A 172 9.03 24.50 10.64
CA LEU A 172 10.42 24.98 10.73
C LEU A 172 10.55 26.46 10.38
N GLY A 173 9.88 26.91 9.31
CA GLY A 173 9.81 28.31 8.89
C GLY A 173 9.22 29.22 9.98
N TYR A 174 8.16 28.75 10.66
CA TYR A 174 7.53 29.47 11.77
C TYR A 174 8.48 29.65 12.96
N ILE A 175 9.19 28.60 13.35
CA ILE A 175 10.17 28.66 14.45
C ILE A 175 11.31 29.62 14.11
N LEU A 176 11.87 29.53 12.92
CA LEU A 176 12.95 30.44 12.46
C LEU A 176 12.47 31.88 12.38
N GLY A 177 11.23 32.11 11.95
CA GLY A 177 10.61 33.44 11.90
C GLY A 177 10.47 34.07 13.30
N LEU A 178 10.00 33.31 14.28
CA LEU A 178 9.87 33.78 15.67
C LEU A 178 11.24 34.09 16.32
N VAL A 179 12.23 33.21 16.10
CA VAL A 179 13.60 33.42 16.61
C VAL A 179 14.22 34.66 15.98
N GLY A 180 14.08 34.85 14.66
CA GLY A 180 14.55 36.03 13.94
C GLY A 180 13.93 37.33 14.42
N LEU A 181 12.61 37.30 14.66
CA LEU A 181 11.87 38.47 15.20
C LEU A 181 12.33 38.80 16.63
N GLY A 182 12.52 37.79 17.46
CA GLY A 182 13.05 37.97 18.84
C GLY A 182 14.44 38.57 18.85
N MET A 183 15.36 38.10 17.96
CA MET A 183 16.69 38.66 17.83
C MET A 183 16.65 40.10 17.32
N TYR A 184 15.79 40.42 16.35
CA TYR A 184 15.61 41.78 15.84
C TYR A 184 15.18 42.75 16.93
N PHE A 185 14.20 42.44 17.75
CA PHE A 185 13.75 43.28 18.85
C PHE A 185 14.81 43.43 19.93
N ARG A 186 15.55 42.39 20.26
CA ARG A 186 16.64 42.44 21.24
C ARG A 186 17.78 43.33 20.74
N TYR A 187 18.15 43.26 19.48
CA TYR A 187 19.20 44.10 18.88
C TYR A 187 18.78 45.58 18.87
N ARG A 188 17.54 45.86 18.44
CA ARG A 188 17.01 47.23 18.41
C ARG A 188 16.98 47.90 19.80
N LYS A 189 16.69 47.14 20.84
CA LYS A 189 16.71 47.63 22.24
C LYS A 189 18.12 47.93 22.73
N SER A 190 19.14 47.22 22.25
CA SER A 190 20.54 47.43 22.63
C SER A 190 21.20 48.63 21.92
N THR A 191 20.59 49.11 20.85
CA THR A 191 21.16 50.24 20.05
C THR A 191 20.56 51.59 20.51
N ASN A 192 19.49 51.57 21.32
CA ASN A 192 18.82 52.77 21.83
C ASN A 192 19.07 53.01 23.32
N ALA A 193 20.02 52.28 23.93
CA ALA A 193 20.53 52.51 25.29
C ALA A 193 22.02 52.92 25.27
#